data_be19a2a1ccd3af8e55f58154e5dfe841
#
_entry.id   be19a2a1ccd3af8e55f58154e5dfe841
#
_cell.length_a   1.000
_cell.length_b   1.000
_cell.length_c   1.000
_cell.angle_alpha   90.00
_cell.angle_beta   90.00
_cell.angle_gamma   90.00
#
_symmetry.space_group_name_H-M   'P 1'
#
loop_
_entity.id
_entity.type
_entity.pdbx_description
1 polymer ?
#
loop_
_entity_poly.entity_id
_entity_poly.type
_entity_poly.pdbx_seq_one_letter_code
_entity_poly.pdbx_strand_id
1 'polypeptide(L)'
;MIQMEKLLEQGKSIDNLLPKECNIFKPAETKMDNFPDLTQHNNYLSQCLTKEIYDKLCGLTTKAGVTLDTCMQTGVDNPGHPFIFTVGLVAGDEECYDLFGDLFEPVISARHDNYPRDGKHPTDLNPEKLRGGDNLDPEFVLSCRVRTGRSIRGLRLPPSCSREERAAVESTVCDALSTLDGDLKGTYYPLTGMSEETQDKLIADHFLFDKPVSPLLTSSNMARDWPQARGIWHNEQKNFLVWVNEEDHTRVISMEKGGNMRRVFSRFCEGLQKVENSIKSKGHSFMWNEHLGYILTCPSNLGTGLRGGVHLKIPLLCKHEKFDALLKEMRLQKRGTGGVDTAS
;
A
#
# COMPACT_ATOMS: atom_id res chain seq x y z
N MET A 1 -4.86 -2.67 -23.16
CA MET A 1 -3.72 -3.15 -23.96
C MET A 1 -4.16 -3.97 -25.18
N ILE A 2 -4.74 -5.16 -25.04
CA ILE A 2 -5.18 -5.99 -26.20
C ILE A 2 -6.11 -5.24 -27.18
N GLN A 3 -6.99 -4.38 -26.65
CA GLN A 3 -7.90 -3.58 -27.49
C GLN A 3 -7.18 -2.42 -28.19
N MET A 4 -6.15 -1.84 -27.57
CA MET A 4 -5.29 -0.82 -28.16
C MET A 4 -4.42 -1.44 -29.27
N GLU A 5 -3.87 -2.61 -29.05
CA GLU A 5 -3.08 -3.35 -30.02
C GLU A 5 -3.89 -3.69 -31.28
N LYS A 6 -5.13 -4.17 -31.10
CA LYS A 6 -6.07 -4.40 -32.22
C LYS A 6 -6.43 -3.13 -33.00
N LEU A 7 -6.46 -1.96 -32.36
CA LEU A 7 -6.70 -0.69 -33.05
C LEU A 7 -5.47 -0.24 -33.84
N LEU A 8 -4.26 -0.45 -33.32
CA LEU A 8 -3.00 -0.20 -34.01
C LEU A 8 -2.82 -1.11 -35.21
N GLU A 9 -3.13 -2.42 -35.09
CA GLU A 9 -3.16 -3.36 -36.19
C GLU A 9 -4.14 -2.95 -37.33
N GLN A 10 -5.20 -2.23 -36.97
CA GLN A 10 -6.16 -1.65 -37.91
C GLN A 10 -5.76 -0.28 -38.45
N GLY A 11 -4.56 0.21 -38.12
CA GLY A 11 -4.06 1.55 -38.49
C GLY A 11 -4.83 2.73 -37.86
N LYS A 12 -5.52 2.48 -36.75
CA LYS A 12 -6.29 3.51 -36.02
C LYS A 12 -5.43 4.15 -34.92
N SER A 13 -5.55 5.48 -34.75
CA SER A 13 -4.91 6.19 -33.64
C SER A 13 -5.51 5.77 -32.29
N ILE A 14 -4.64 5.61 -31.30
CA ILE A 14 -4.97 5.32 -29.90
C ILE A 14 -4.80 6.54 -29.00
N ASP A 15 -4.50 7.72 -29.55
CA ASP A 15 -4.17 8.93 -28.78
C ASP A 15 -5.28 9.34 -27.79
N ASN A 16 -6.54 9.05 -28.11
CA ASN A 16 -7.67 9.29 -27.24
C ASN A 16 -7.82 8.25 -26.11
N LEU A 17 -7.06 7.14 -26.18
CA LEU A 17 -7.07 6.06 -25.19
C LEU A 17 -5.79 6.04 -24.35
N LEU A 18 -4.78 6.82 -24.75
CA LEU A 18 -3.61 7.06 -23.93
C LEU A 18 -3.98 8.01 -22.80
N PRO A 19 -3.49 7.77 -21.57
CA PRO A 19 -3.58 8.75 -20.52
C PRO A 19 -3.01 10.06 -21.07
N LYS A 20 -3.79 11.14 -21.07
CA LYS A 20 -3.25 12.47 -21.34
C LYS A 20 -2.09 12.63 -20.35
N GLU A 21 -0.91 13.03 -20.86
CA GLU A 21 0.21 13.36 -20.00
C GLU A 21 -0.34 14.26 -18.88
N CYS A 22 -0.45 13.68 -17.71
CA CYS A 22 -0.83 14.42 -16.54
C CYS A 22 0.35 15.35 -16.32
N ASN A 23 0.20 16.62 -16.62
CA ASN A 23 1.15 17.67 -16.28
C ASN A 23 1.17 17.78 -14.75
N ILE A 24 1.88 16.83 -14.14
CA ILE A 24 2.05 16.63 -12.72
C ILE A 24 3.07 17.65 -12.29
N PHE A 25 2.67 18.81 -11.99
CA PHE A 25 3.18 19.74 -11.01
C PHE A 25 2.78 21.17 -11.35
N LYS A 26 1.64 21.57 -10.87
CA LYS A 26 1.58 22.90 -10.25
C LYS A 26 1.69 22.66 -8.75
N PRO A 27 2.61 23.37 -8.04
CA PRO A 27 2.54 23.41 -6.57
C PRO A 27 1.11 23.76 -6.19
N ALA A 28 0.61 23.16 -5.11
CA ALA A 28 -0.73 23.43 -4.61
C ALA A 28 -0.82 24.87 -4.07
N GLU A 29 -0.89 25.85 -4.95
CA GLU A 29 -1.25 27.25 -4.65
C GLU A 29 -2.69 27.58 -5.01
N THR A 30 -3.41 26.66 -5.64
CA THR A 30 -4.83 26.84 -5.89
C THR A 30 -5.60 26.10 -4.79
N LYS A 31 -6.01 26.85 -3.75
CA LYS A 31 -7.17 26.46 -2.94
C LYS A 31 -8.26 26.08 -3.94
N MET A 32 -8.83 24.88 -3.80
CA MET A 32 -10.05 24.54 -4.51
C MET A 32 -11.12 25.52 -3.99
N ASP A 33 -11.39 26.59 -4.73
CA ASP A 33 -12.37 27.59 -4.36
C ASP A 33 -13.81 27.03 -4.33
N ASN A 34 -13.99 25.79 -4.80
CA ASN A 34 -15.28 25.11 -4.87
C ASN A 34 -15.20 23.69 -4.30
N PHE A 35 -16.21 23.32 -3.53
CA PHE A 35 -16.44 21.94 -3.08
C PHE A 35 -16.53 21.01 -4.31
N PRO A 36 -15.80 19.87 -4.34
CA PRO A 36 -15.78 18.99 -5.49
C PRO A 36 -17.14 18.32 -5.72
N ASP A 37 -17.53 18.18 -6.99
CA ASP A 37 -18.70 17.37 -7.34
C ASP A 37 -18.36 15.88 -7.26
N LEU A 38 -18.82 15.23 -6.20
CA LEU A 38 -18.64 13.80 -5.94
C LEU A 38 -19.90 12.96 -6.18
N THR A 39 -20.93 13.52 -6.85
CA THR A 39 -22.24 12.86 -7.04
C THR A 39 -22.15 11.56 -7.85
N GLN A 40 -21.17 11.44 -8.72
CA GLN A 40 -20.91 10.23 -9.52
C GLN A 40 -19.82 9.32 -8.93
N HIS A 41 -19.31 9.67 -7.74
CA HIS A 41 -18.22 8.93 -7.12
C HIS A 41 -18.73 7.78 -6.24
N ASN A 42 -18.02 6.65 -6.29
CA ASN A 42 -18.28 5.46 -5.50
C ASN A 42 -17.01 5.07 -4.71
N ASN A 43 -16.66 5.91 -3.73
CA ASN A 43 -15.54 5.72 -2.82
C ASN A 43 -15.88 6.24 -1.42
N TYR A 44 -15.04 5.94 -0.41
CA TYR A 44 -15.29 6.40 0.95
C TYR A 44 -15.20 7.93 1.09
N LEU A 45 -14.36 8.61 0.29
CA LEU A 45 -14.32 10.07 0.28
C LEU A 45 -15.70 10.66 -0.03
N SER A 46 -16.35 10.19 -1.11
CA SER A 46 -17.67 10.67 -1.52
C SER A 46 -18.78 10.40 -0.50
N GLN A 47 -18.61 9.37 0.33
CA GLN A 47 -19.56 9.05 1.39
C GLN A 47 -19.38 9.89 2.65
N CYS A 48 -18.13 10.31 2.95
CA CYS A 48 -17.79 10.94 4.22
C CYS A 48 -17.59 12.47 4.11
N LEU A 49 -17.20 12.99 2.93
CA LEU A 49 -16.95 14.41 2.74
C LEU A 49 -18.26 15.17 2.56
N THR A 50 -18.58 16.02 3.53
CA THR A 50 -19.69 17.00 3.42
C THR A 50 -19.13 18.40 3.16
N LYS A 51 -20.01 19.30 2.69
CA LYS A 51 -19.64 20.72 2.48
C LYS A 51 -19.15 21.37 3.76
N GLU A 52 -19.77 21.05 4.91
CA GLU A 52 -19.41 21.59 6.22
C GLU A 52 -18.01 21.13 6.66
N ILE A 53 -17.69 19.85 6.44
CA ILE A 53 -16.36 19.29 6.73
C ILE A 53 -15.32 19.96 5.83
N TYR A 54 -15.61 20.09 4.53
CA TYR A 54 -14.71 20.73 3.58
C TYR A 54 -14.43 22.18 3.96
N ASP A 55 -15.45 22.99 4.20
CA ASP A 55 -15.32 24.41 4.57
C ASP A 55 -14.52 24.62 5.86
N LYS A 56 -14.65 23.69 6.80
CA LYS A 56 -13.87 23.70 8.06
C LYS A 56 -12.40 23.40 7.82
N LEU A 57 -12.07 22.49 6.91
CA LEU A 57 -10.74 21.91 6.77
C LEU A 57 -9.92 22.48 5.61
N CYS A 58 -10.54 23.00 4.54
CA CYS A 58 -9.87 23.41 3.31
C CYS A 58 -8.82 24.51 3.48
N GLY A 59 -8.95 25.32 4.55
CA GLY A 59 -7.97 26.37 4.89
C GLY A 59 -6.80 25.91 5.77
N LEU A 60 -6.83 24.68 6.24
CA LEU A 60 -5.81 24.15 7.15
C LEU A 60 -4.64 23.54 6.38
N THR A 61 -3.47 23.59 7.00
CA THR A 61 -2.22 23.01 6.46
C THR A 61 -1.41 22.41 7.59
N THR A 62 -0.88 21.20 7.42
CA THR A 62 0.01 20.59 8.40
C THR A 62 1.30 21.39 8.55
N LYS A 63 2.06 21.17 9.62
CA LYS A 63 3.38 21.80 9.82
C LYS A 63 4.36 21.52 8.69
N ALA A 64 4.22 20.37 8.03
CA ALA A 64 5.01 19.99 6.87
C ALA A 64 4.47 20.51 5.53
N GLY A 65 3.38 21.30 5.54
CA GLY A 65 2.83 21.95 4.34
C GLY A 65 1.83 21.10 3.56
N VAL A 66 1.28 20.02 4.15
CA VAL A 66 0.26 19.19 3.48
C VAL A 66 -1.11 19.83 3.65
N THR A 67 -1.86 19.91 2.55
CA THR A 67 -3.23 20.45 2.49
C THR A 67 -4.26 19.33 2.40
N LEU A 68 -5.52 19.66 2.67
CA LEU A 68 -6.64 18.76 2.47
C LEU A 68 -6.73 18.30 1.01
N ASP A 69 -6.51 19.20 0.06
CA ASP A 69 -6.57 18.91 -1.39
C ASP A 69 -5.56 17.81 -1.76
N THR A 70 -4.34 17.87 -1.22
CA THR A 70 -3.34 16.80 -1.41
C THR A 70 -3.87 15.44 -0.95
N CYS A 71 -4.60 15.41 0.17
CA CYS A 71 -5.12 14.16 0.73
C CYS A 71 -6.28 13.58 -0.08
N MET A 72 -7.13 14.42 -0.65
CA MET A 72 -8.37 13.98 -1.32
C MET A 72 -8.27 13.93 -2.85
N GLN A 73 -7.21 14.45 -3.46
CA GLN A 73 -7.06 14.55 -4.91
C GLN A 73 -7.28 13.20 -5.62
N THR A 74 -6.72 12.11 -5.09
CA THR A 74 -6.89 10.78 -5.70
C THR A 74 -8.36 10.33 -5.74
N GLY A 75 -9.15 10.68 -4.73
CA GLY A 75 -10.56 10.32 -4.69
C GLY A 75 -11.46 11.24 -5.52
N VAL A 76 -11.02 12.48 -5.76
CA VAL A 76 -11.70 13.42 -6.67
C VAL A 76 -11.44 13.04 -8.13
N ASP A 77 -10.20 12.67 -8.46
CA ASP A 77 -9.82 12.29 -9.83
C ASP A 77 -10.34 10.89 -10.25
N ASN A 78 -10.65 10.03 -9.28
CA ASN A 78 -11.05 8.65 -9.54
C ASN A 78 -12.43 8.37 -8.95
N PRO A 79 -13.49 8.42 -9.77
CA PRO A 79 -14.86 8.27 -9.29
C PRO A 79 -15.19 6.88 -8.74
N GLY A 80 -14.39 5.87 -9.02
CA GLY A 80 -14.59 4.52 -8.49
C GLY A 80 -13.76 3.47 -9.21
N HIS A 81 -13.85 2.25 -8.72
CA HIS A 81 -13.17 1.08 -9.30
C HIS A 81 -14.20 -0.05 -9.51
N PRO A 82 -14.14 -0.80 -10.65
CA PRO A 82 -15.18 -1.78 -10.99
C PRO A 82 -15.28 -2.97 -10.03
N PHE A 83 -14.19 -3.30 -9.31
CA PHE A 83 -14.13 -4.52 -8.48
C PHE A 83 -13.97 -4.24 -6.98
N ILE A 84 -13.59 -3.04 -6.58
CA ILE A 84 -13.37 -2.70 -5.18
C ILE A 84 -13.97 -1.34 -4.83
N PHE A 85 -14.42 -1.19 -3.59
CA PHE A 85 -14.79 0.10 -3.03
C PHE A 85 -13.53 0.80 -2.53
N THR A 86 -13.10 1.83 -3.26
CA THR A 86 -11.83 2.52 -3.00
C THR A 86 -11.95 3.51 -1.83
N VAL A 87 -10.81 3.85 -1.22
CA VAL A 87 -10.80 4.82 -0.10
C VAL A 87 -10.97 6.25 -0.60
N GLY A 88 -10.26 6.63 -1.67
CA GLY A 88 -10.30 7.98 -2.22
C GLY A 88 -9.62 9.05 -1.35
N LEU A 89 -8.86 8.64 -0.33
CA LEU A 89 -8.19 9.52 0.61
C LEU A 89 -6.81 8.95 0.96
N VAL A 90 -5.78 9.78 1.00
CA VAL A 90 -4.41 9.42 1.40
C VAL A 90 -3.83 10.49 2.32
N ALA A 91 -2.95 10.10 3.23
CA ALA A 91 -2.22 11.04 4.07
C ALA A 91 -0.91 11.47 3.41
N GLY A 92 -0.59 12.74 3.45
CA GLY A 92 0.69 13.27 2.97
C GLY A 92 1.77 13.31 4.05
N ASP A 93 1.38 13.27 5.33
CA ASP A 93 2.23 13.13 6.50
C ASP A 93 1.45 12.55 7.69
N GLU A 94 2.15 12.31 8.82
CA GLU A 94 1.55 11.76 10.04
C GLU A 94 0.48 12.68 10.64
N GLU A 95 0.67 14.01 10.57
CA GLU A 95 -0.23 15.01 11.16
C GLU A 95 -1.59 15.09 10.45
N CYS A 96 -1.68 14.63 9.18
CA CYS A 96 -2.93 14.62 8.42
C CYS A 96 -4.06 13.90 9.15
N TYR A 97 -3.76 12.80 9.84
CA TYR A 97 -4.75 12.00 10.56
C TYR A 97 -5.38 12.75 11.74
N ASP A 98 -4.63 13.62 12.39
CA ASP A 98 -5.13 14.46 13.49
C ASP A 98 -5.77 15.74 12.95
N LEU A 99 -5.06 16.48 12.08
CA LEU A 99 -5.50 17.80 11.62
C LEU A 99 -6.78 17.72 10.78
N PHE A 100 -6.87 16.72 9.90
CA PHE A 100 -8.04 16.47 9.05
C PHE A 100 -8.92 15.35 9.62
N GLY A 101 -8.87 15.12 10.94
CA GLY A 101 -9.55 14.03 11.63
C GLY A 101 -11.06 13.99 11.39
N ASP A 102 -11.72 15.13 11.22
CA ASP A 102 -13.16 15.16 10.94
C ASP A 102 -13.54 14.49 9.61
N LEU A 103 -12.58 14.36 8.67
CA LEU A 103 -12.75 13.58 7.43
C LEU A 103 -12.13 12.19 7.54
N PHE A 104 -10.91 12.07 8.12
CA PHE A 104 -10.21 10.78 8.18
C PHE A 104 -10.91 9.78 9.10
N GLU A 105 -11.42 10.20 10.25
CA GLU A 105 -12.09 9.32 11.22
C GLU A 105 -13.34 8.62 10.66
N PRO A 106 -14.28 9.31 10.01
CA PRO A 106 -15.40 8.64 9.34
C PRO A 106 -14.98 7.62 8.28
N VAL A 107 -13.95 7.95 7.48
CA VAL A 107 -13.40 7.05 6.47
C VAL A 107 -12.75 5.82 7.11
N ILE A 108 -11.97 6.01 8.18
CA ILE A 108 -11.36 4.93 8.96
C ILE A 108 -12.44 4.04 9.56
N SER A 109 -13.44 4.62 10.22
CA SER A 109 -14.54 3.88 10.82
C SER A 109 -15.26 3.02 9.79
N ALA A 110 -15.66 3.62 8.65
CA ALA A 110 -16.35 2.92 7.58
C ALA A 110 -15.49 1.79 6.95
N ARG A 111 -14.17 2.01 6.85
CA ARG A 111 -13.24 1.04 6.24
C ARG A 111 -12.86 -0.11 7.17
N HIS A 112 -12.84 0.13 8.49
CA HIS A 112 -12.38 -0.81 9.52
C HIS A 112 -13.51 -1.28 10.45
N ASP A 113 -14.64 -1.66 9.87
CA ASP A 113 -15.76 -2.34 10.55
C ASP A 113 -16.28 -1.54 11.76
N ASN A 114 -16.51 -0.25 11.56
CA ASN A 114 -16.95 0.72 12.57
C ASN A 114 -15.94 0.92 13.72
N TYR A 115 -14.65 0.95 13.39
CA TYR A 115 -13.61 1.26 14.38
C TYR A 115 -13.93 2.59 15.08
N PRO A 116 -14.01 2.61 16.43
CA PRO A 116 -14.45 3.80 17.15
C PRO A 116 -13.34 4.85 17.23
N ARG A 117 -13.75 6.13 17.23
CA ARG A 117 -12.83 7.29 17.29
C ARG A 117 -11.98 7.33 18.56
N ASP A 118 -12.43 6.75 19.65
CA ASP A 118 -11.72 6.62 20.93
C ASP A 118 -11.06 5.25 21.12
N GLY A 119 -11.06 4.43 20.07
CA GLY A 119 -10.48 3.09 20.08
C GLY A 119 -8.97 3.10 20.32
N LYS A 120 -8.48 2.04 20.95
CA LYS A 120 -7.06 1.76 21.10
C LYS A 120 -6.69 0.56 20.27
N HIS A 121 -5.66 0.71 19.44
CA HIS A 121 -5.25 -0.35 18.53
C HIS A 121 -4.39 -1.40 19.26
N PRO A 122 -4.86 -2.67 19.41
CA PRO A 122 -4.03 -3.74 19.96
C PRO A 122 -3.04 -4.21 18.90
N THR A 123 -1.74 -4.18 19.23
CA THR A 123 -0.70 -4.79 18.37
C THR A 123 -0.19 -6.06 19.03
N ASP A 124 -0.31 -7.19 18.34
CA ASP A 124 0.22 -8.47 18.78
C ASP A 124 0.93 -9.17 17.62
N LEU A 125 2.25 -9.17 17.67
CA LEU A 125 3.13 -9.82 16.69
C LEU A 125 3.84 -11.06 17.29
N ASN A 126 3.22 -11.68 18.30
CA ASN A 126 3.76 -12.90 18.88
C ASN A 126 3.39 -14.13 18.03
N PRO A 127 4.35 -14.74 17.30
CA PRO A 127 4.08 -15.87 16.43
C PRO A 127 3.66 -17.14 17.19
N GLU A 128 4.01 -17.25 18.48
CA GLU A 128 3.65 -18.41 19.31
C GLU A 128 2.15 -18.50 19.59
N LYS A 129 1.42 -17.38 19.44
CA LYS A 129 -0.04 -17.35 19.57
C LYS A 129 -0.78 -17.88 18.34
N LEU A 130 -0.08 -18.02 17.21
CA LEU A 130 -0.68 -18.57 16.00
C LEU A 130 -0.97 -20.07 16.19
N ARG A 131 -2.24 -20.45 16.04
CA ARG A 131 -2.68 -21.84 16.13
C ARG A 131 -2.88 -22.43 14.73
N GLY A 132 -2.25 -23.56 14.44
CA GLY A 132 -2.30 -24.20 13.11
C GLY A 132 -1.42 -23.48 12.07
N GLY A 133 -1.66 -23.79 10.79
CA GLY A 133 -0.93 -23.22 9.68
C GLY A 133 0.45 -23.82 9.40
N ASP A 134 0.78 -24.96 10.04
CA ASP A 134 2.06 -25.64 9.85
C ASP A 134 2.11 -26.44 8.54
N ASN A 135 0.98 -27.06 8.17
CA ASN A 135 0.85 -27.92 7.00
C ASN A 135 -0.53 -27.75 6.37
N LEU A 136 -0.73 -26.64 5.66
CA LEU A 136 -1.89 -26.52 4.79
C LEU A 136 -1.72 -27.48 3.61
N ASP A 137 -2.81 -28.04 3.11
CA ASP A 137 -2.81 -29.10 2.11
C ASP A 137 -2.03 -28.72 0.85
N PRO A 138 -0.94 -29.42 0.52
CA PRO A 138 -0.06 -29.08 -0.60
C PRO A 138 -0.67 -29.32 -1.98
N GLU A 139 -1.77 -30.08 -2.08
CA GLU A 139 -2.50 -30.25 -3.35
C GLU A 139 -3.21 -28.96 -3.76
N PHE A 140 -3.62 -28.15 -2.79
CA PHE A 140 -4.38 -26.92 -3.01
C PHE A 140 -3.57 -25.67 -2.73
N VAL A 141 -2.59 -25.69 -1.80
CA VAL A 141 -1.84 -24.50 -1.39
C VAL A 141 -0.54 -24.36 -2.16
N LEU A 142 -0.46 -23.34 -3.00
CA LEU A 142 0.73 -23.06 -3.82
C LEU A 142 1.77 -22.24 -3.06
N SER A 143 1.33 -21.25 -2.30
CA SER A 143 2.22 -20.38 -1.51
C SER A 143 1.48 -19.66 -0.39
N CYS A 144 2.25 -19.27 0.63
CA CYS A 144 1.81 -18.40 1.71
C CYS A 144 2.61 -17.10 1.69
N ARG A 145 1.97 -15.97 2.02
CA ARG A 145 2.58 -14.64 2.06
C ARG A 145 2.01 -13.83 3.22
N VAL A 146 2.89 -13.17 3.96
CA VAL A 146 2.52 -12.17 4.98
C VAL A 146 3.27 -10.89 4.67
N ARG A 147 2.60 -9.75 4.73
CA ARG A 147 3.21 -8.43 4.50
C ARG A 147 2.64 -7.36 5.42
N THR A 148 3.43 -6.34 5.68
CA THR A 148 2.98 -5.09 6.32
C THR A 148 3.70 -3.89 5.74
N GLY A 149 3.13 -2.71 5.95
CA GLY A 149 3.79 -1.43 5.70
C GLY A 149 4.32 -0.82 7.00
N ARG A 150 5.34 0.04 6.88
CA ARG A 150 5.87 0.88 7.95
C ARG A 150 6.34 2.21 7.37
N SER A 151 6.18 3.29 8.13
CA SER A 151 6.62 4.63 7.75
C SER A 151 7.57 5.19 8.80
N ILE A 152 8.63 5.88 8.35
CA ILE A 152 9.64 6.49 9.23
C ILE A 152 9.10 7.81 9.75
N ARG A 153 9.06 7.96 11.08
CA ARG A 153 8.59 9.19 11.73
C ARG A 153 9.45 10.40 11.39
N GLY A 154 8.78 11.53 11.18
CA GLY A 154 9.43 12.80 10.85
C GLY A 154 9.69 13.04 9.36
N LEU A 155 9.39 12.08 8.48
CA LEU A 155 9.46 12.22 7.04
C LEU A 155 8.04 12.17 6.44
N ARG A 156 7.77 13.04 5.42
CA ARG A 156 6.47 13.04 4.76
C ARG A 156 6.23 11.74 4.00
N LEU A 157 4.96 11.33 3.95
CA LEU A 157 4.53 10.14 3.23
C LEU A 157 4.62 10.34 1.70
N PRO A 158 4.63 9.26 0.91
CA PRO A 158 4.84 9.30 -0.53
C PRO A 158 4.04 10.34 -1.33
N PRO A 159 2.77 10.68 -1.00
CA PRO A 159 2.05 11.73 -1.71
C PRO A 159 2.69 13.12 -1.63
N SER A 160 3.41 13.43 -0.56
CA SER A 160 3.95 14.78 -0.28
C SER A 160 5.46 14.85 -0.07
N CYS A 161 6.15 13.70 0.07
CA CYS A 161 7.59 13.69 0.35
C CYS A 161 8.41 14.39 -0.75
N SER A 162 9.47 15.08 -0.37
CA SER A 162 10.46 15.59 -1.32
C SER A 162 11.38 14.45 -1.83
N ARG A 163 12.23 14.77 -2.82
CA ARG A 163 13.26 13.82 -3.30
C ARG A 163 14.28 13.49 -2.20
N GLU A 164 14.64 14.49 -1.43
CA GLU A 164 15.57 14.38 -0.31
C GLU A 164 14.96 13.50 0.81
N GLU A 165 13.70 13.68 1.14
CA GLU A 165 13.00 12.84 2.12
C GLU A 165 12.88 11.39 1.62
N ARG A 166 12.59 11.19 0.33
CA ARG A 166 12.56 9.84 -0.25
C ARG A 166 13.92 9.17 -0.21
N ALA A 167 14.99 9.90 -0.50
CA ALA A 167 16.37 9.41 -0.37
C ALA A 167 16.74 9.13 1.10
N ALA A 168 16.27 9.96 2.04
CA ALA A 168 16.48 9.73 3.47
C ALA A 168 15.77 8.45 3.96
N VAL A 169 14.55 8.18 3.48
CA VAL A 169 13.85 6.91 3.74
C VAL A 169 14.69 5.74 3.22
N GLU A 170 15.14 5.79 1.95
CA GLU A 170 15.95 4.73 1.35
C GLU A 170 17.21 4.48 2.18
N SER A 171 17.98 5.52 2.50
CA SER A 171 19.19 5.40 3.32
C SER A 171 18.91 4.80 4.69
N THR A 172 17.91 5.32 5.42
CA THR A 172 17.56 4.84 6.77
C THR A 172 17.18 3.36 6.76
N VAL A 173 16.38 2.96 5.77
CA VAL A 173 15.91 1.58 5.65
C VAL A 173 17.05 0.66 5.22
N CYS A 174 17.84 1.04 4.22
CA CYS A 174 19.00 0.24 3.77
C CYS A 174 20.03 0.04 4.88
N ASP A 175 20.29 1.09 5.66
CA ASP A 175 21.17 1.01 6.82
C ASP A 175 20.64 0.03 7.89
N ALA A 176 19.33 0.01 8.11
CA ALA A 176 18.73 -0.95 9.03
C ALA A 176 18.81 -2.38 8.48
N LEU A 177 18.53 -2.58 7.20
CA LEU A 177 18.57 -3.89 6.54
C LEU A 177 19.98 -4.47 6.47
N SER A 178 21.02 -3.63 6.35
CA SER A 178 22.42 -4.04 6.34
C SER A 178 22.87 -4.74 7.63
N THR A 179 22.11 -4.57 8.73
CA THR A 179 22.39 -5.22 10.02
C THR A 179 21.78 -6.61 10.16
N LEU A 180 20.96 -7.03 9.19
CA LEU A 180 20.35 -8.36 9.22
C LEU A 180 21.40 -9.45 8.99
N ASP A 181 21.28 -10.52 9.76
CA ASP A 181 22.19 -11.65 9.81
C ASP A 181 21.49 -13.01 9.61
N GLY A 182 22.26 -14.09 9.58
CA GLY A 182 21.76 -15.45 9.43
C GLY A 182 20.89 -15.61 8.18
N ASP A 183 19.77 -16.30 8.31
CA ASP A 183 18.82 -16.54 7.20
C ASP A 183 18.14 -15.28 6.68
N LEU A 184 18.19 -14.18 7.45
CA LEU A 184 17.63 -12.90 7.04
C LEU A 184 18.67 -12.01 6.33
N LYS A 185 19.94 -12.40 6.26
CA LYS A 185 20.97 -11.64 5.55
C LYS A 185 20.63 -11.53 4.07
N GLY A 186 20.80 -10.33 3.50
CA GLY A 186 20.45 -10.09 2.11
C GLY A 186 21.14 -8.88 1.50
N THR A 187 20.65 -8.44 0.36
CA THR A 187 21.21 -7.34 -0.43
C THR A 187 20.11 -6.41 -0.93
N TYR A 188 20.39 -5.12 -0.97
CA TYR A 188 19.53 -4.10 -1.56
C TYR A 188 19.84 -3.93 -3.05
N TYR A 189 18.80 -3.83 -3.84
CA TYR A 189 18.85 -3.63 -5.29
C TYR A 189 18.04 -2.38 -5.63
N PRO A 190 18.69 -1.23 -5.90
CA PRO A 190 18.00 -0.02 -6.31
C PRO A 190 17.40 -0.21 -7.70
N LEU A 191 16.20 0.36 -7.93
CA LEU A 191 15.59 0.35 -9.27
C LEU A 191 16.35 1.26 -10.25
N THR A 192 16.97 2.32 -9.74
CA THR A 192 17.84 3.18 -10.56
C THR A 192 19.04 2.36 -11.05
N GLY A 193 19.14 2.20 -12.37
CA GLY A 193 20.21 1.41 -13.00
C GLY A 193 19.93 -0.10 -13.10
N MET A 194 18.81 -0.58 -12.58
CA MET A 194 18.37 -1.97 -12.79
C MET A 194 17.86 -2.13 -14.24
N SER A 195 18.31 -3.17 -14.94
CA SER A 195 17.82 -3.45 -16.30
C SER A 195 16.35 -3.82 -16.32
N GLU A 196 15.64 -3.47 -17.40
CA GLU A 196 14.22 -3.83 -17.57
C GLU A 196 14.01 -5.35 -17.50
N GLU A 197 14.91 -6.14 -18.12
CA GLU A 197 14.85 -7.60 -18.06
C GLU A 197 14.89 -8.12 -16.60
N THR A 198 15.73 -7.54 -15.75
CA THR A 198 15.80 -7.91 -14.33
C THR A 198 14.54 -7.50 -13.58
N GLN A 199 14.01 -6.30 -13.87
CA GLN A 199 12.77 -5.82 -13.27
C GLN A 199 11.61 -6.73 -13.65
N ASP A 200 11.42 -7.00 -14.93
CA ASP A 200 10.35 -7.84 -15.47
C ASP A 200 10.38 -9.25 -14.87
N LYS A 201 11.57 -9.83 -14.73
CA LYS A 201 11.75 -11.13 -14.10
C LYS A 201 11.35 -11.11 -12.62
N LEU A 202 11.77 -10.09 -11.86
CA LEU A 202 11.41 -9.97 -10.45
C LEU A 202 9.91 -9.70 -10.26
N ILE A 203 9.28 -8.98 -11.17
CA ILE A 203 7.83 -8.74 -11.18
C ILE A 203 7.08 -10.03 -11.52
N ALA A 204 7.48 -10.74 -12.56
CA ALA A 204 6.88 -12.01 -12.97
C ALA A 204 6.97 -13.08 -11.87
N ASP A 205 8.07 -13.09 -11.13
CA ASP A 205 8.29 -13.96 -9.98
C ASP A 205 7.58 -13.47 -8.70
N HIS A 206 6.82 -12.36 -8.76
CA HIS A 206 6.10 -11.71 -7.64
C HIS A 206 6.98 -11.22 -6.49
N PHE A 207 8.25 -10.95 -6.73
CA PHE A 207 9.17 -10.40 -5.74
C PHE A 207 9.19 -8.87 -5.76
N LEU A 208 9.13 -8.24 -6.92
CA LEU A 208 9.16 -6.79 -7.07
C LEU A 208 7.76 -6.22 -7.31
N PHE A 209 7.53 -5.01 -6.85
CA PHE A 209 6.36 -4.22 -7.20
C PHE A 209 6.47 -3.68 -8.64
N ASP A 210 5.33 -3.52 -9.28
CA ASP A 210 5.23 -2.97 -10.62
C ASP A 210 5.35 -1.44 -10.62
N LYS A 211 5.67 -0.85 -11.78
CA LYS A 211 5.63 0.60 -11.92
C LYS A 211 4.20 1.08 -11.65
N PRO A 212 4.02 2.12 -10.80
CA PRO A 212 2.70 2.61 -10.45
C PRO A 212 2.08 3.37 -11.62
N VAL A 213 1.34 2.64 -12.47
CA VAL A 213 0.59 3.16 -13.62
C VAL A 213 -0.91 3.31 -13.32
N SER A 214 -1.37 2.80 -12.19
CA SER A 214 -2.76 2.94 -11.74
C SER A 214 -3.13 4.43 -11.61
N PRO A 215 -4.28 4.86 -12.14
CA PRO A 215 -4.77 6.24 -11.94
C PRO A 215 -4.83 6.67 -10.47
N LEU A 216 -5.14 5.74 -9.55
CA LEU A 216 -5.15 5.99 -8.11
C LEU A 216 -3.76 6.39 -7.57
N LEU A 217 -2.70 5.73 -8.02
CA LEU A 217 -1.33 5.99 -7.57
C LEU A 217 -0.73 7.22 -8.26
N THR A 218 -1.09 7.46 -9.51
CA THR A 218 -0.60 8.64 -10.25
C THR A 218 -1.24 9.93 -9.75
N SER A 219 -2.55 9.96 -9.56
CA SER A 219 -3.27 11.14 -9.04
C SER A 219 -2.96 11.46 -7.57
N SER A 220 -2.55 10.45 -6.77
CA SER A 220 -2.07 10.66 -5.40
C SER A 220 -0.63 11.18 -5.32
N ASN A 221 0.05 11.44 -6.45
CA ASN A 221 1.46 11.84 -6.52
C ASN A 221 2.48 10.82 -5.99
N MET A 222 2.08 9.61 -5.63
CA MET A 222 3.01 8.57 -5.14
C MET A 222 4.01 8.10 -6.19
N ALA A 223 3.65 8.20 -7.49
CA ALA A 223 4.50 7.79 -8.61
C ALA A 223 5.59 8.81 -9.01
N ARG A 224 5.64 9.97 -8.36
CA ARG A 224 6.61 11.04 -8.72
C ARG A 224 8.05 10.54 -8.67
N ASP A 225 8.87 11.09 -9.55
CA ASP A 225 10.32 10.86 -9.60
C ASP A 225 10.70 9.37 -9.73
N TRP A 226 9.84 8.58 -10.36
CA TRP A 226 10.14 7.18 -10.62
C TRP A 226 11.35 7.02 -11.56
N PRO A 227 12.29 6.08 -11.30
CA PRO A 227 12.38 5.09 -10.22
C PRO A 227 13.27 5.54 -9.04
N GLN A 228 13.61 6.81 -8.94
CA GLN A 228 14.59 7.36 -8.00
C GLN A 228 14.27 7.01 -6.53
N ALA A 229 15.30 6.59 -5.78
CA ALA A 229 15.25 6.20 -4.38
C ALA A 229 14.20 5.11 -4.07
N ARG A 230 14.01 4.20 -5.02
CA ARG A 230 13.15 3.02 -4.88
C ARG A 230 13.96 1.77 -5.14
N GLY A 231 13.58 0.69 -4.47
CA GLY A 231 14.26 -0.58 -4.65
C GLY A 231 13.66 -1.71 -3.84
N ILE A 232 14.28 -2.85 -3.98
CA ILE A 232 13.98 -4.06 -3.25
C ILE A 232 15.20 -4.56 -2.53
N TRP A 233 15.02 -4.93 -1.27
CA TRP A 233 15.96 -5.75 -0.53
C TRP A 233 15.40 -7.16 -0.40
N HIS A 234 16.21 -8.19 -0.55
CA HIS A 234 15.80 -9.55 -0.26
C HIS A 234 16.99 -10.40 0.26
N ASN A 235 16.66 -11.43 1.07
CA ASN A 235 17.61 -12.45 1.46
C ASN A 235 17.93 -13.41 0.29
N GLU A 236 18.90 -14.27 0.44
CA GLU A 236 19.36 -15.19 -0.61
C GLU A 236 18.23 -16.11 -1.09
N GLN A 237 17.42 -16.63 -0.17
CA GLN A 237 16.29 -17.54 -0.47
C GLN A 237 15.08 -16.82 -1.06
N LYS A 238 15.08 -15.48 -1.12
CA LYS A 238 13.94 -14.64 -1.56
C LYS A 238 12.62 -14.96 -0.84
N ASN A 239 12.72 -15.32 0.43
CA ASN A 239 11.57 -15.60 1.28
C ASN A 239 11.32 -14.52 2.35
N PHE A 240 12.24 -13.56 2.46
CA PHE A 240 12.09 -12.31 3.23
C PHE A 240 12.53 -11.14 2.37
N LEU A 241 11.63 -10.18 2.13
CA LEU A 241 11.83 -9.08 1.21
C LEU A 241 11.37 -7.78 1.86
N VAL A 242 12.00 -6.66 1.46
CA VAL A 242 11.57 -5.33 1.85
C VAL A 242 11.53 -4.43 0.62
N TRP A 243 10.35 -3.90 0.34
CA TRP A 243 10.17 -2.87 -0.68
C TRP A 243 10.41 -1.50 -0.07
N VAL A 244 11.10 -0.63 -0.79
CA VAL A 244 11.43 0.72 -0.36
C VAL A 244 10.76 1.73 -1.28
N ASN A 245 10.01 2.67 -0.67
CA ASN A 245 9.34 3.78 -1.35
C ASN A 245 8.41 3.37 -2.50
N GLU A 246 7.60 2.34 -2.29
CA GLU A 246 6.48 2.02 -3.19
C GLU A 246 5.27 2.90 -2.81
N GLU A 247 4.18 2.37 -2.25
CA GLU A 247 3.02 3.13 -1.76
C GLU A 247 3.26 3.67 -0.34
N ASP A 248 4.06 2.96 0.45
CA ASP A 248 4.49 3.33 1.79
C ASP A 248 6.03 3.44 1.83
N HIS A 249 6.60 4.01 2.89
CA HIS A 249 8.06 4.09 3.03
C HIS A 249 8.73 2.72 2.94
N THR A 250 8.16 1.72 3.62
CA THR A 250 8.63 0.34 3.54
C THR A 250 7.47 -0.64 3.51
N ARG A 251 7.65 -1.76 2.81
CA ARG A 251 6.80 -2.94 2.90
C ARG A 251 7.65 -4.16 3.20
N VAL A 252 7.46 -4.73 4.37
CA VAL A 252 8.14 -5.95 4.83
C VAL A 252 7.29 -7.16 4.45
N ILE A 253 7.90 -8.12 3.79
CA ILE A 253 7.22 -9.27 3.18
C ILE A 253 7.96 -10.54 3.58
N SER A 254 7.23 -11.53 4.05
CA SER A 254 7.69 -12.91 4.16
C SER A 254 6.80 -13.79 3.31
N MET A 255 7.39 -14.65 2.50
CA MET A 255 6.65 -15.54 1.60
C MET A 255 7.38 -16.85 1.37
N GLU A 256 6.62 -17.89 1.01
CA GLU A 256 7.17 -19.20 0.77
C GLU A 256 6.22 -20.03 -0.11
N LYS A 257 6.79 -20.89 -0.96
CA LYS A 257 6.02 -21.92 -1.66
C LYS A 257 5.54 -22.98 -0.69
N GLY A 258 4.33 -23.48 -0.91
CA GLY A 258 3.69 -24.49 -0.05
C GLY A 258 2.90 -23.87 1.11
N GLY A 259 2.43 -24.72 2.03
CA GLY A 259 1.39 -24.43 3.00
C GLY A 259 1.87 -24.17 4.44
N ASN A 260 3.10 -23.71 4.66
CA ASN A 260 3.57 -23.44 6.04
C ASN A 260 3.41 -21.94 6.40
N MET A 261 2.19 -21.52 6.67
CA MET A 261 1.88 -20.15 7.10
C MET A 261 2.53 -19.78 8.43
N ARG A 262 2.65 -20.74 9.38
CA ARG A 262 3.30 -20.49 10.68
C ARG A 262 4.77 -20.07 10.48
N ARG A 263 5.53 -20.77 9.65
CA ARG A 263 6.94 -20.44 9.35
C ARG A 263 7.06 -19.09 8.66
N VAL A 264 6.16 -18.80 7.69
CA VAL A 264 6.09 -17.51 7.01
C VAL A 264 5.83 -16.38 8.00
N PHE A 265 4.88 -16.56 8.92
CA PHE A 265 4.54 -15.54 9.92
C PHE A 265 5.64 -15.37 10.97
N SER A 266 6.26 -16.47 11.44
CA SER A 266 7.38 -16.40 12.40
C SER A 266 8.58 -15.64 11.82
N ARG A 267 8.97 -15.95 10.57
CA ARG A 267 10.03 -15.22 9.85
C ARG A 267 9.69 -13.75 9.68
N PHE A 268 8.44 -13.45 9.35
CA PHE A 268 7.94 -12.10 9.25
C PHE A 268 8.09 -11.32 10.57
N CYS A 269 7.65 -11.90 11.69
CA CYS A 269 7.73 -11.25 13.00
C CYS A 269 9.18 -11.02 13.44
N GLU A 270 10.05 -12.02 13.26
CA GLU A 270 11.47 -11.92 13.57
C GLU A 270 12.16 -10.82 12.74
N GLY A 271 11.98 -10.86 11.43
CA GLY A 271 12.59 -9.90 10.52
C GLY A 271 12.11 -8.47 10.78
N LEU A 272 10.80 -8.28 10.96
CA LEU A 272 10.22 -6.97 11.28
C LEU A 272 10.79 -6.42 12.60
N GLN A 273 10.90 -7.26 13.62
CA GLN A 273 11.44 -6.85 14.93
C GLN A 273 12.92 -6.44 14.82
N LYS A 274 13.73 -7.19 14.07
CA LYS A 274 15.15 -6.86 13.84
C LYS A 274 15.28 -5.52 13.09
N VAL A 275 14.49 -5.30 12.05
CA VAL A 275 14.46 -4.03 11.30
C VAL A 275 14.07 -2.87 12.21
N GLU A 276 13.00 -3.02 13.00
CA GLU A 276 12.54 -1.97 13.92
C GLU A 276 13.59 -1.64 14.99
N ASN A 277 14.22 -2.65 15.57
CA ASN A 277 15.28 -2.46 16.57
C ASN A 277 16.50 -1.72 15.98
N SER A 278 16.88 -2.06 14.75
CA SER A 278 17.97 -1.38 14.04
C SER A 278 17.63 0.08 13.74
N ILE A 279 16.42 0.38 13.29
CA ILE A 279 15.93 1.74 13.07
C ILE A 279 15.97 2.55 14.38
N LYS A 280 15.49 1.95 15.49
CA LYS A 280 15.50 2.58 16.82
C LYS A 280 16.91 2.85 17.34
N SER A 281 17.84 1.93 17.13
CA SER A 281 19.25 2.10 17.55
C SER A 281 19.97 3.26 16.86
N LYS A 282 19.46 3.69 15.70
CA LYS A 282 19.96 4.82 14.92
C LYS A 282 19.19 6.12 15.18
N GLY A 283 18.33 6.15 16.19
CA GLY A 283 17.59 7.34 16.60
C GLY A 283 16.32 7.62 15.78
N HIS A 284 15.90 6.69 14.94
CA HIS A 284 14.64 6.78 14.20
C HIS A 284 13.55 5.91 14.82
N SER A 285 12.31 6.10 14.41
CA SER A 285 11.18 5.24 14.81
C SER A 285 10.16 5.16 13.70
N PHE A 286 9.31 4.14 13.75
CA PHE A 286 8.13 4.10 12.90
C PHE A 286 7.05 5.06 13.39
N MET A 287 6.26 5.60 12.47
CA MET A 287 5.05 6.36 12.79
C MET A 287 4.05 5.42 13.47
N TRP A 288 3.65 5.76 14.68
CA TRP A 288 2.71 4.98 15.47
C TRP A 288 2.01 5.86 16.51
N ASN A 289 0.73 5.64 16.70
CA ASN A 289 0.00 6.18 17.84
C ASN A 289 -0.93 5.13 18.46
N GLU A 290 -1.42 5.39 19.68
CA GLU A 290 -2.21 4.42 20.42
C GLU A 290 -3.59 4.16 19.79
N HIS A 291 -4.16 5.16 19.13
CA HIS A 291 -5.46 5.06 18.48
C HIS A 291 -5.36 4.26 17.16
N LEU A 292 -4.53 4.71 16.23
CA LEU A 292 -4.49 4.19 14.86
C LEU A 292 -3.47 3.06 14.64
N GLY A 293 -2.62 2.77 15.64
CA GLY A 293 -1.51 1.84 15.46
C GLY A 293 -0.43 2.41 14.54
N TYR A 294 0.09 1.62 13.62
CA TYR A 294 1.09 2.08 12.65
C TYR A 294 0.45 2.95 11.57
N ILE A 295 1.03 4.12 11.34
CA ILE A 295 0.56 5.09 10.39
C ILE A 295 1.15 4.79 8.99
N LEU A 296 0.28 4.73 8.00
CA LEU A 296 0.60 4.47 6.61
C LEU A 296 -0.11 5.49 5.71
N THR A 297 0.26 5.50 4.44
CA THR A 297 -0.25 6.47 3.45
C THR A 297 -1.76 6.37 3.25
N CYS A 298 -2.28 5.16 3.11
CA CYS A 298 -3.71 4.93 2.89
C CYS A 298 -4.41 4.52 4.19
N PRO A 299 -5.56 5.13 4.56
CA PRO A 299 -6.34 4.71 5.72
C PRO A 299 -6.66 3.21 5.78
N SER A 300 -6.77 2.55 4.63
CA SER A 300 -7.02 1.10 4.59
C SER A 300 -5.88 0.23 5.12
N ASN A 301 -4.69 0.80 5.31
CA ASN A 301 -3.50 0.10 5.75
C ASN A 301 -3.10 0.41 7.20
N LEU A 302 -3.88 1.21 7.92
CA LEU A 302 -3.63 1.57 9.33
C LEU A 302 -3.66 0.34 10.25
N GLY A 303 -3.21 0.53 11.47
CA GLY A 303 -3.18 -0.50 12.50
C GLY A 303 -1.92 -1.35 12.43
N THR A 304 -2.04 -2.66 12.29
CA THR A 304 -0.90 -3.54 12.02
C THR A 304 -0.40 -3.40 10.58
N GLY A 305 -1.23 -2.89 9.67
CA GLY A 305 -0.99 -2.92 8.23
C GLY A 305 -0.83 -4.33 7.65
N LEU A 306 -1.07 -5.35 8.50
CA LEU A 306 -0.80 -6.75 8.19
C LEU A 306 -1.81 -7.29 7.17
N ARG A 307 -1.28 -7.97 6.17
CA ARG A 307 -2.05 -8.82 5.25
C ARG A 307 -1.43 -10.20 5.19
N GLY A 308 -2.22 -11.22 5.54
CA GLY A 308 -1.90 -12.62 5.29
C GLY A 308 -2.64 -13.09 4.04
N GLY A 309 -1.97 -13.85 3.19
CA GLY A 309 -2.56 -14.42 1.98
C GLY A 309 -2.07 -15.83 1.73
N VAL A 310 -2.96 -16.62 1.15
CA VAL A 310 -2.67 -17.98 0.70
C VAL A 310 -3.08 -18.08 -0.76
N HIS A 311 -2.14 -18.50 -1.62
CA HIS A 311 -2.43 -18.76 -3.02
C HIS A 311 -2.97 -20.18 -3.17
N LEU A 312 -4.21 -20.29 -3.60
CA LEU A 312 -4.93 -21.55 -3.69
C LEU A 312 -5.24 -21.94 -5.13
N LYS A 313 -5.14 -23.22 -5.43
CA LYS A 313 -5.62 -23.83 -6.67
C LYS A 313 -6.94 -24.56 -6.41
N ILE A 314 -8.05 -23.84 -6.53
CA ILE A 314 -9.42 -24.35 -6.20
C ILE A 314 -10.41 -24.05 -7.34
N PRO A 315 -10.17 -24.55 -8.58
CA PRO A 315 -10.93 -24.14 -9.75
C PRO A 315 -12.41 -24.51 -9.72
N LEU A 316 -12.80 -25.58 -9.02
CA LEU A 316 -14.19 -25.99 -8.87
C LEU A 316 -14.94 -25.10 -7.88
N LEU A 317 -14.33 -24.84 -6.72
CA LEU A 317 -14.93 -24.00 -5.68
C LEU A 317 -15.08 -22.54 -6.15
N CYS A 318 -14.12 -22.00 -6.89
CA CYS A 318 -14.21 -20.66 -7.46
C CYS A 318 -15.40 -20.43 -8.40
N LYS A 319 -15.91 -21.52 -9.02
CA LYS A 319 -17.08 -21.48 -9.92
C LYS A 319 -18.41 -21.74 -9.19
N HIS A 320 -18.36 -22.07 -7.92
CA HIS A 320 -19.56 -22.39 -7.15
C HIS A 320 -20.36 -21.13 -6.83
N GLU A 321 -21.68 -21.16 -7.05
CA GLU A 321 -22.59 -20.02 -6.84
C GLU A 321 -22.51 -19.37 -5.45
N LYS A 322 -22.19 -20.16 -4.41
CA LYS A 322 -22.08 -19.70 -3.01
C LYS A 322 -20.65 -19.28 -2.60
N PHE A 323 -19.71 -19.23 -3.54
CA PHE A 323 -18.31 -18.97 -3.20
C PHE A 323 -18.11 -17.58 -2.53
N ASP A 324 -18.73 -16.54 -3.08
CA ASP A 324 -18.60 -15.19 -2.52
C ASP A 324 -19.28 -15.08 -1.14
N ALA A 325 -20.40 -15.79 -0.91
CA ALA A 325 -21.04 -15.87 0.40
C ALA A 325 -20.14 -16.56 1.44
N LEU A 326 -19.48 -17.65 1.04
CA LEU A 326 -18.52 -18.37 1.88
C LEU A 326 -17.32 -17.47 2.25
N LEU A 327 -16.75 -16.74 1.28
CA LEU A 327 -15.66 -15.81 1.56
C LEU A 327 -16.06 -14.73 2.56
N LYS A 328 -17.26 -14.18 2.41
CA LYS A 328 -17.81 -13.17 3.34
C LYS A 328 -17.97 -13.73 4.75
N GLU A 329 -18.52 -14.94 4.89
CA GLU A 329 -18.68 -15.63 6.17
C GLU A 329 -17.32 -15.87 6.85
N MET A 330 -16.34 -16.32 6.08
CA MET A 330 -14.97 -16.55 6.54
C MET A 330 -14.13 -15.27 6.70
N ARG A 331 -14.66 -14.10 6.39
CA ARG A 331 -13.95 -12.81 6.37
C ARG A 331 -12.70 -12.83 5.49
N LEU A 332 -12.77 -13.52 4.36
CA LEU A 332 -11.71 -13.62 3.37
C LEU A 332 -12.00 -12.70 2.18
N GLN A 333 -10.95 -12.20 1.56
CA GLN A 333 -11.02 -11.40 0.34
C GLN A 333 -10.34 -12.15 -0.81
N LYS A 334 -11.09 -12.38 -1.89
CA LYS A 334 -10.55 -12.90 -3.15
C LYS A 334 -9.74 -11.80 -3.85
N ARG A 335 -8.59 -12.17 -4.36
CA ARG A 335 -7.76 -11.33 -5.22
C ARG A 335 -7.14 -12.18 -6.33
N GLY A 336 -7.01 -11.60 -7.53
CA GLY A 336 -6.24 -12.23 -8.60
C GLY A 336 -4.74 -12.27 -8.30
N THR A 337 -3.99 -13.03 -9.08
CA THR A 337 -2.53 -13.20 -8.92
C THR A 337 -1.75 -11.89 -9.10
N GLY A 338 -2.24 -10.95 -9.90
CA GLY A 338 -1.67 -9.61 -10.10
C GLY A 338 -2.21 -8.52 -9.17
N GLY A 339 -2.98 -8.89 -8.13
CA GLY A 339 -3.56 -7.93 -7.18
C GLY A 339 -5.03 -7.61 -7.43
N VAL A 340 -5.49 -6.44 -6.94
CA VAL A 340 -6.91 -6.04 -7.03
C VAL A 340 -7.38 -5.71 -8.45
N ASP A 341 -6.47 -5.36 -9.34
CA ASP A 341 -6.76 -4.95 -10.71
C ASP A 341 -6.84 -6.15 -11.68
N THR A 342 -6.60 -7.37 -11.20
CA THR A 342 -6.68 -8.59 -12.01
C THR A 342 -7.92 -9.40 -11.68
N ALA A 343 -8.68 -9.75 -12.72
CA ALA A 343 -9.69 -10.81 -12.64
C ALA A 343 -9.01 -12.13 -12.32
N SER A 344 -9.54 -12.86 -11.37
CA SER A 344 -9.04 -14.20 -10.95
C SER A 344 -9.09 -15.22 -12.07
#